data_3b6b170a2677e5eaa1ac84ca302b83e3
#
_entry.id   3b6b170a2677e5eaa1ac84ca302b83e3
#
_cell.length_a   1.000
_cell.length_b   1.000
_cell.length_c   1.000
_cell.angle_alpha   90.00
_cell.angle_beta   90.00
_cell.angle_gamma   90.00
#
_symmetry.space_group_name_H-M   'P 1'
#
loop_
_entity.id
_entity.type
_entity.pdbx_description
1 polymer ?
#
loop_
_entity_poly.entity_id
_entity_poly.type
_entity_poly.pdbx_seq_one_letter_code
_entity_poly.pdbx_strand_id
1 'polypeptide(L)'
;MSGQVSVSTRTLVVLACSATAGVLLEFYDFTIFGYAAASAFPQTFFPNLGSTQALVFSYLTYGAGYPARLLGAFLFGHFGDRTGRKFAFLINIVIVGTTTCLTGLLPGYAKLGIAAPILLLTLRIIQGIGIGGEFGGASSLLAEFGAQRRHRAFWMSLANLGLALGLMSGSAVFLFWRDTFATTGWRIAMLLSAVIAIPALVARYKLSILQFLSNSSVGSNSPDYPASMCSENTLFRSLRLPR
;
A
#
# COMPACT_ATOMS: atom_id res chain seq x y z
N MET A 1 2.96 0.15 35.85
CA MET A 1 2.35 -1.13 35.46
C MET A 1 1.43 -0.81 34.29
N SER A 2 1.93 -1.03 33.07
CA SER A 2 1.21 -0.73 31.83
C SER A 2 0.09 -1.75 31.64
N GLY A 3 -1.16 -1.28 31.58
CA GLY A 3 -2.34 -2.09 31.31
C GLY A 3 -2.15 -2.87 30.00
N GLN A 4 -1.96 -4.17 30.10
CA GLN A 4 -1.82 -5.06 28.97
C GLN A 4 -3.18 -5.22 28.29
N VAL A 5 -3.36 -4.58 27.13
CA VAL A 5 -4.51 -4.84 26.27
C VAL A 5 -4.30 -6.22 25.64
N SER A 6 -4.96 -7.23 26.18
CA SER A 6 -4.92 -8.59 25.62
C SER A 6 -5.72 -8.61 24.31
N VAL A 7 -5.03 -8.47 23.19
CA VAL A 7 -5.67 -8.55 21.87
C VAL A 7 -6.06 -10.01 21.58
N SER A 8 -7.31 -10.22 21.18
CA SER A 8 -7.82 -11.56 20.79
C SER A 8 -7.02 -12.15 19.64
N THR A 9 -6.80 -13.46 19.64
CA THR A 9 -6.16 -14.19 18.53
C THR A 9 -6.89 -13.95 17.21
N ARG A 10 -8.22 -13.81 17.24
CA ARG A 10 -9.05 -13.50 16.06
C ARG A 10 -8.68 -12.15 15.45
N THR A 11 -8.45 -11.13 16.26
CA THR A 11 -8.03 -9.80 15.80
C THR A 11 -6.65 -9.83 15.17
N LEU A 12 -5.70 -10.60 15.75
CA LEU A 12 -4.36 -10.78 15.16
C LEU A 12 -4.39 -11.48 13.81
N VAL A 13 -5.21 -12.53 13.65
CA VAL A 13 -5.39 -13.21 12.37
C VAL A 13 -5.93 -12.26 11.31
N VAL A 14 -6.96 -11.47 11.64
CA VAL A 14 -7.55 -10.52 10.69
C VAL A 14 -6.55 -9.41 10.33
N LEU A 15 -5.74 -8.93 11.29
CA LEU A 15 -4.66 -7.97 11.04
C LEU A 15 -3.59 -8.55 10.10
N ALA A 16 -3.14 -9.77 10.37
CA ALA A 16 -2.13 -10.44 9.54
C ALA A 16 -2.66 -10.68 8.12
N CYS A 17 -3.88 -11.20 7.97
CA CYS A 17 -4.51 -11.40 6.65
C CYS A 17 -4.67 -10.09 5.88
N SER A 18 -5.05 -9.01 6.55
CA SER A 18 -5.19 -7.69 5.93
C SER A 18 -3.85 -7.13 5.48
N ALA A 19 -2.79 -7.28 6.28
CA ALA A 19 -1.44 -6.86 5.91
C ALA A 19 -0.91 -7.69 4.73
N THR A 20 -1.07 -9.03 4.78
CA THR A 20 -0.70 -9.93 3.69
C THR A 20 -1.41 -9.58 2.38
N ALA A 21 -2.71 -9.30 2.43
CA ALA A 21 -3.50 -8.95 1.24
C ALA A 21 -3.04 -7.61 0.62
N GLY A 22 -2.66 -6.62 1.44
CA GLY A 22 -2.12 -5.36 0.94
C GLY A 22 -0.78 -5.53 0.25
N VAL A 23 0.16 -6.24 0.90
CA VAL A 23 1.47 -6.54 0.33
C VAL A 23 1.34 -7.40 -0.96
N LEU A 24 0.41 -8.37 -0.98
CA LEU A 24 0.12 -9.17 -2.17
C LEU A 24 -0.31 -8.26 -3.34
N LEU A 25 -1.27 -7.36 -3.11
CA LEU A 25 -1.76 -6.46 -4.14
C LEU A 25 -0.64 -5.55 -4.67
N GLU A 26 0.18 -5.00 -3.78
CA GLU A 26 1.31 -4.14 -4.15
C GLU A 26 2.29 -4.88 -5.08
N PHE A 27 2.72 -6.09 -4.69
CA PHE A 27 3.68 -6.85 -5.47
C PHE A 27 3.08 -7.46 -6.73
N TYR A 28 1.78 -7.76 -6.75
CA TYR A 28 1.05 -8.12 -7.97
C TYR A 28 1.09 -6.98 -8.98
N ASP A 29 0.65 -5.77 -8.59
CA ASP A 29 0.64 -4.59 -9.45
C ASP A 29 2.04 -4.25 -9.97
N PHE A 30 3.03 -4.34 -9.07
CA PHE A 30 4.43 -4.11 -9.41
C PHE A 30 4.91 -5.08 -10.50
N THR A 31 4.60 -6.35 -10.37
CA THR A 31 4.99 -7.41 -11.30
C THR A 31 4.31 -7.23 -12.66
N ILE A 32 3.00 -7.01 -12.67
CA ILE A 32 2.24 -6.80 -13.92
C ILE A 32 2.70 -5.55 -14.65
N PHE A 33 2.94 -4.45 -13.92
CA PHE A 33 3.45 -3.22 -14.52
C PHE A 33 4.85 -3.42 -15.13
N GLY A 34 5.72 -4.18 -14.44
CA GLY A 34 7.05 -4.54 -14.93
C GLY A 34 6.99 -5.34 -16.25
N TYR A 35 6.12 -6.36 -16.32
CA TYR A 35 5.91 -7.12 -17.55
C TYR A 35 5.30 -6.25 -18.67
N ALA A 36 4.36 -5.37 -18.35
CA ALA A 36 3.78 -4.44 -19.31
C ALA A 36 4.82 -3.44 -19.83
N ALA A 37 5.69 -2.92 -18.96
CA ALA A 37 6.79 -2.03 -19.34
C ALA A 37 7.80 -2.71 -20.28
N ALA A 38 8.03 -4.02 -20.10
CA ALA A 38 8.93 -4.80 -20.95
C ALA A 38 8.33 -5.12 -22.33
N SER A 39 7.02 -5.38 -22.42
CA SER A 39 6.42 -5.99 -23.60
C SER A 39 5.37 -5.14 -24.31
N ALA A 40 4.52 -4.43 -23.58
CA ALA A 40 3.35 -3.73 -24.12
C ALA A 40 3.55 -2.21 -24.27
N PHE A 41 4.14 -1.55 -23.26
CA PHE A 41 4.24 -0.09 -23.21
C PHE A 41 5.10 0.52 -24.32
N PRO A 42 6.24 -0.08 -24.75
CA PRO A 42 7.03 0.45 -25.84
C PRO A 42 6.19 0.70 -27.09
N GLN A 43 5.38 -0.25 -27.47
CA GLN A 43 4.54 -0.18 -28.68
C GLN A 43 3.27 0.65 -28.46
N THR A 44 2.71 0.63 -27.24
CA THR A 44 1.43 1.29 -26.94
C THR A 44 1.58 2.79 -26.67
N PHE A 45 2.64 3.19 -25.96
CA PHE A 45 2.83 4.57 -25.50
C PHE A 45 3.99 5.30 -26.15
N PHE A 46 4.97 4.58 -26.70
CA PHE A 46 6.19 5.14 -27.30
C PHE A 46 6.45 4.66 -28.75
N PRO A 47 5.44 4.55 -29.64
CA PRO A 47 5.61 3.96 -30.95
C PRO A 47 6.54 4.76 -31.88
N ASN A 48 6.71 6.07 -31.64
CA ASN A 48 7.52 6.95 -32.46
C ASN A 48 9.02 6.94 -32.08
N LEU A 49 9.41 6.18 -31.07
CA LEU A 49 10.80 6.04 -30.64
C LEU A 49 11.39 4.73 -31.18
N GLY A 50 12.72 4.71 -31.33
CA GLY A 50 13.43 3.47 -31.62
C GLY A 50 13.20 2.43 -30.53
N SER A 51 13.26 1.13 -30.87
CA SER A 51 12.92 0.03 -29.96
C SER A 51 13.63 0.13 -28.58
N THR A 52 14.92 0.44 -28.59
CA THR A 52 15.71 0.60 -27.36
C THR A 52 15.25 1.81 -26.55
N GLN A 53 14.99 2.96 -27.21
CA GLN A 53 14.54 4.17 -26.53
C GLN A 53 13.14 3.98 -25.94
N ALA A 54 12.21 3.39 -26.68
CA ALA A 54 10.87 3.08 -26.20
C ALA A 54 10.89 2.17 -24.96
N LEU A 55 11.78 1.18 -24.94
CA LEU A 55 11.97 0.31 -23.79
C LEU A 55 12.53 1.08 -22.58
N VAL A 56 13.54 1.92 -22.80
CA VAL A 56 14.13 2.75 -21.72
C VAL A 56 13.07 3.68 -21.11
N PHE A 57 12.28 4.40 -21.94
CA PHE A 57 11.22 5.28 -21.43
C PHE A 57 10.12 4.51 -20.68
N SER A 58 9.78 3.29 -21.15
CA SER A 58 8.83 2.42 -20.44
C SER A 58 9.35 2.04 -19.05
N TYR A 59 10.61 1.67 -18.91
CA TYR A 59 11.22 1.35 -17.63
C TYR A 59 11.46 2.59 -16.75
N LEU A 60 11.76 3.75 -17.33
CA LEU A 60 11.80 5.02 -16.57
C LEU A 60 10.42 5.34 -15.97
N THR A 61 9.34 5.14 -16.73
CA THR A 61 7.98 5.29 -16.23
C THR A 61 7.71 4.31 -15.07
N TYR A 62 8.11 3.05 -15.22
CA TYR A 62 8.02 2.06 -14.14
C TYR A 62 8.82 2.49 -12.91
N GLY A 63 10.07 2.92 -13.10
CA GLY A 63 10.97 3.35 -12.05
C GLY A 63 10.53 4.62 -11.31
N ALA A 64 9.77 5.52 -11.96
CA ALA A 64 9.30 6.77 -11.38
C ALA A 64 8.39 6.56 -10.14
N GLY A 65 7.78 5.39 -10.02
CA GLY A 65 7.02 5.03 -8.82
C GLY A 65 7.86 4.94 -7.54
N TYR A 66 9.15 4.63 -7.61
CA TYR A 66 10.00 4.46 -6.41
C TYR A 66 10.29 5.77 -5.68
N PRO A 67 10.80 6.83 -6.32
CA PRO A 67 10.96 8.12 -5.64
C PRO A 67 9.62 8.68 -5.17
N ALA A 68 8.53 8.43 -5.91
CA ALA A 68 7.19 8.83 -5.49
C ALA A 68 6.75 8.14 -4.18
N ARG A 69 7.19 6.91 -3.89
CA ARG A 69 6.94 6.23 -2.61
C ARG A 69 7.56 6.97 -1.43
N LEU A 70 8.75 7.53 -1.59
CA LEU A 70 9.39 8.32 -0.52
C LEU A 70 8.55 9.55 -0.19
N LEU A 71 8.05 10.24 -1.21
CA LEU A 71 7.14 11.38 -1.02
C LEU A 71 5.84 10.93 -0.34
N GLY A 72 5.29 9.79 -0.75
CA GLY A 72 4.09 9.20 -0.15
C GLY A 72 4.29 8.87 1.33
N ALA A 73 5.39 8.23 1.70
CA ALA A 73 5.71 7.90 3.09
C ALA A 73 5.77 9.16 3.96
N PHE A 74 6.38 10.24 3.47
CA PHE A 74 6.45 11.52 4.17
C PHE A 74 5.07 12.17 4.30
N LEU A 75 4.31 12.27 3.21
CA LEU A 75 2.99 12.90 3.18
C LEU A 75 2.00 12.15 4.09
N PHE A 76 1.87 10.84 3.90
CA PHE A 76 0.92 10.05 4.67
C PHE A 76 1.36 9.78 6.10
N GLY A 77 2.66 9.80 6.40
CA GLY A 77 3.17 9.85 7.77
C GLY A 77 2.66 11.10 8.49
N HIS A 78 2.89 12.27 7.91
CA HIS A 78 2.47 13.55 8.48
C HIS A 78 0.93 13.68 8.60
N PHE A 79 0.20 13.33 7.54
CA PHE A 79 -1.27 13.36 7.57
C PHE A 79 -1.85 12.29 8.50
N GLY A 80 -1.28 11.10 8.53
CA GLY A 80 -1.75 10.01 9.39
C GLY A 80 -1.66 10.34 10.87
N ASP A 81 -0.64 11.11 11.29
CA ASP A 81 -0.50 11.56 12.67
C ASP A 81 -1.52 12.66 13.05
N ARG A 82 -1.99 13.46 12.08
CA ARG A 82 -2.98 14.54 12.31
C ARG A 82 -4.43 14.11 12.18
N THR A 83 -4.77 13.33 11.14
CA THR A 83 -6.15 12.94 10.80
C THR A 83 -6.51 11.53 11.24
N GLY A 84 -5.53 10.80 11.77
CA GLY A 84 -5.69 9.41 12.18
C GLY A 84 -5.24 8.43 11.10
N ARG A 85 -4.41 7.49 11.50
CA ARG A 85 -3.79 6.46 10.63
C ARG A 85 -4.79 5.65 9.81
N LYS A 86 -6.02 5.46 10.32
CA LYS A 86 -7.08 4.72 9.64
C LYS A 86 -7.51 5.36 8.32
N PHE A 87 -7.72 6.68 8.33
CA PHE A 87 -8.15 7.42 7.15
C PHE A 87 -7.07 7.43 6.07
N ALA A 88 -5.81 7.61 6.47
CA ALA A 88 -4.68 7.53 5.57
C ALA A 88 -4.59 6.16 4.86
N PHE A 89 -4.82 5.06 5.60
CA PHE A 89 -4.82 3.72 5.00
C PHE A 89 -5.92 3.47 3.97
N LEU A 90 -7.14 3.95 4.24
CA LEU A 90 -8.25 3.80 3.30
C LEU A 90 -7.99 4.60 2.02
N ILE A 91 -7.50 5.83 2.14
CA ILE A 91 -7.13 6.66 0.99
C ILE A 91 -6.06 5.99 0.15
N ASN A 92 -5.03 5.40 0.76
CA ASN A 92 -3.95 4.74 0.05
C ASN A 92 -4.45 3.61 -0.85
N ILE A 93 -5.32 2.72 -0.34
CA ILE A 93 -5.88 1.64 -1.16
C ILE A 93 -6.74 2.17 -2.28
N VAL A 94 -7.56 3.20 -2.02
CA VAL A 94 -8.39 3.82 -3.06
C VAL A 94 -7.52 4.45 -4.14
N ILE A 95 -6.43 5.14 -3.77
CA ILE A 95 -5.49 5.72 -4.73
C ILE A 95 -4.84 4.62 -5.57
N VAL A 96 -4.30 3.57 -4.94
CA VAL A 96 -3.62 2.48 -5.64
C VAL A 96 -4.59 1.74 -6.57
N GLY A 97 -5.76 1.35 -6.08
CA GLY A 97 -6.76 0.65 -6.88
C GLY A 97 -7.29 1.48 -8.05
N THR A 98 -7.61 2.76 -7.83
CA THR A 98 -8.09 3.64 -8.90
C THR A 98 -7.01 3.94 -9.93
N THR A 99 -5.78 4.23 -9.55
CA THR A 99 -4.69 4.50 -10.49
C THR A 99 -4.33 3.28 -11.32
N THR A 100 -4.37 2.08 -10.74
CA THR A 100 -4.15 0.82 -11.50
C THR A 100 -5.28 0.58 -12.50
N CYS A 101 -6.55 0.76 -12.09
CA CYS A 101 -7.68 0.66 -13.02
C CYS A 101 -7.57 1.67 -14.16
N LEU A 102 -7.27 2.93 -13.85
CA LEU A 102 -7.12 3.98 -14.86
C LEU A 102 -5.96 3.68 -15.82
N THR A 103 -4.86 3.11 -15.31
CA THR A 103 -3.76 2.65 -16.16
C THR A 103 -4.21 1.57 -17.14
N GLY A 104 -4.98 0.58 -16.66
CA GLY A 104 -5.52 -0.49 -17.52
C GLY A 104 -6.50 0.02 -18.57
N LEU A 105 -7.24 1.08 -18.29
CA LEU A 105 -8.20 1.70 -19.21
C LEU A 105 -7.56 2.77 -20.11
N LEU A 106 -6.30 3.16 -19.84
CA LEU A 106 -5.66 4.27 -20.55
C LEU A 106 -5.51 3.97 -22.05
N PRO A 107 -6.02 4.85 -22.94
CA PRO A 107 -5.80 4.72 -24.36
C PRO A 107 -4.31 4.91 -24.72
N GLY A 108 -3.85 4.19 -25.74
CA GLY A 108 -2.48 4.32 -26.23
C GLY A 108 -2.23 5.60 -27.02
N TYR A 109 -0.99 5.75 -27.47
CA TYR A 109 -0.50 6.89 -28.26
C TYR A 109 -1.35 7.16 -29.52
N ALA A 110 -1.84 6.12 -30.17
CA ALA A 110 -2.67 6.24 -31.39
C ALA A 110 -3.95 7.07 -31.19
N LYS A 111 -4.49 7.15 -29.94
CA LYS A 111 -5.71 7.92 -29.63
C LYS A 111 -5.41 9.27 -28.94
N LEU A 112 -4.44 9.31 -28.05
CA LEU A 112 -4.14 10.48 -27.20
C LEU A 112 -2.84 11.20 -27.58
N GLY A 113 -2.08 10.67 -28.55
CA GLY A 113 -0.79 11.26 -28.88
C GLY A 113 0.15 11.32 -27.66
N ILE A 114 0.88 12.42 -27.52
CA ILE A 114 1.86 12.63 -26.45
C ILE A 114 1.22 12.69 -25.04
N ALA A 115 -0.08 12.91 -24.93
CA ALA A 115 -0.77 12.89 -23.65
C ALA A 115 -0.80 11.49 -23.02
N ALA A 116 -0.77 10.41 -23.83
CA ALA A 116 -0.81 9.04 -23.34
C ALA A 116 0.38 8.69 -22.43
N PRO A 117 1.66 8.87 -22.82
CA PRO A 117 2.78 8.61 -21.94
C PRO A 117 2.86 9.55 -20.74
N ILE A 118 2.44 10.81 -20.88
CA ILE A 118 2.38 11.77 -19.75
C ILE A 118 1.37 11.31 -18.71
N LEU A 119 0.18 10.90 -19.13
CA LEU A 119 -0.84 10.36 -18.22
C LEU A 119 -0.39 9.07 -17.56
N LEU A 120 0.27 8.17 -18.30
CA LEU A 120 0.83 6.93 -17.75
C LEU A 120 1.84 7.24 -16.63
N LEU A 121 2.77 8.17 -16.87
CA LEU A 121 3.76 8.61 -15.88
C LEU A 121 3.08 9.25 -14.66
N THR A 122 2.11 10.11 -14.89
CA THR A 122 1.36 10.79 -13.81
C THR A 122 0.62 9.79 -12.93
N LEU A 123 -0.09 8.83 -13.54
CA LEU A 123 -0.77 7.76 -12.82
C LEU A 123 0.21 6.93 -12.00
N ARG A 124 1.40 6.63 -12.55
CA ARG A 124 2.45 5.89 -11.86
C ARG A 124 3.02 6.63 -10.66
N ILE A 125 3.21 7.93 -10.76
CA ILE A 125 3.66 8.79 -9.66
C ILE A 125 2.59 8.82 -8.56
N ILE A 126 1.32 9.05 -8.90
CA ILE A 126 0.21 9.05 -7.94
C ILE A 126 0.08 7.69 -7.25
N GLN A 127 0.18 6.60 -8.00
CA GLN A 127 0.18 5.23 -7.46
C GLN A 127 1.34 5.04 -6.47
N GLY A 128 2.56 5.48 -6.84
CA GLY A 128 3.73 5.41 -5.97
C GLY A 128 3.53 6.15 -4.66
N ILE A 129 2.96 7.37 -4.70
CA ILE A 129 2.61 8.14 -3.49
C ILE A 129 1.63 7.35 -2.61
N GLY A 130 0.59 6.74 -3.19
CA GLY A 130 -0.36 5.90 -2.45
C GLY A 130 0.32 4.72 -1.74
N ILE A 131 1.16 3.98 -2.45
CA ILE A 131 1.89 2.82 -1.89
C ILE A 131 2.84 3.24 -0.75
N GLY A 132 3.50 4.40 -0.88
CA GLY A 132 4.44 4.90 0.13
C GLY A 132 3.82 5.08 1.52
N GLY A 133 2.55 5.45 1.58
CA GLY A 133 1.81 5.59 2.84
C GLY A 133 1.42 4.26 3.50
N GLU A 134 1.46 3.15 2.78
CA GLU A 134 1.01 1.84 3.26
C GLU A 134 2.05 1.11 4.11
N PHE A 135 3.32 1.13 3.69
CA PHE A 135 4.36 0.25 4.24
C PHE A 135 4.66 0.49 5.73
N GLY A 136 4.64 1.76 6.16
CA GLY A 136 4.94 2.12 7.56
C GLY A 136 3.87 1.68 8.57
N GLY A 137 2.61 1.65 8.16
CA GLY A 137 1.52 1.47 9.09
C GLY A 137 1.12 0.00 9.33
N ALA A 138 1.11 -0.85 8.32
CA ALA A 138 0.71 -2.25 8.48
C ALA A 138 1.77 -3.05 9.26
N SER A 139 3.05 -2.81 8.97
CA SER A 139 4.17 -3.45 9.68
C SER A 139 4.30 -2.98 11.13
N SER A 140 4.09 -1.68 11.40
CA SER A 140 4.14 -1.15 12.77
C SER A 140 2.99 -1.69 13.63
N LEU A 141 1.78 -1.77 13.10
CA LEU A 141 0.64 -2.37 13.81
C LEU A 141 0.88 -3.85 14.15
N LEU A 142 1.36 -4.65 13.19
CA LEU A 142 1.72 -6.04 13.44
C LEU A 142 2.86 -6.17 14.46
N ALA A 143 3.83 -5.26 14.44
CA ALA A 143 4.92 -5.25 15.41
C ALA A 143 4.43 -4.90 16.83
N GLU A 144 3.54 -3.92 16.98
CA GLU A 144 2.98 -3.51 18.26
C GLU A 144 2.10 -4.61 18.87
N PHE A 145 1.15 -5.16 18.10
CA PHE A 145 0.23 -6.20 18.59
C PHE A 145 0.89 -7.58 18.70
N GLY A 146 1.89 -7.86 17.86
CA GLY A 146 2.69 -9.09 17.92
C GLY A 146 3.74 -9.09 19.03
N ALA A 147 4.15 -7.92 19.56
CA ALA A 147 5.23 -7.78 20.54
C ALA A 147 4.97 -8.55 21.84
N GLN A 148 3.70 -8.74 22.21
CA GLN A 148 3.28 -9.39 23.46
C GLN A 148 3.11 -10.92 23.34
N ARG A 149 3.36 -11.51 22.16
CA ARG A 149 3.14 -12.95 21.92
C ARG A 149 4.45 -13.71 21.76
N ARG A 150 4.48 -14.96 22.27
CA ARG A 150 5.63 -15.89 22.18
C ARG A 150 6.12 -16.13 20.73
N HIS A 151 5.26 -15.93 19.73
CA HIS A 151 5.55 -16.15 18.31
C HIS A 151 5.49 -14.86 17.47
N ARG A 152 6.04 -13.76 17.98
CA ARG A 152 6.07 -12.46 17.27
C ARG A 152 6.62 -12.59 15.85
N ALA A 153 7.74 -13.29 15.67
CA ALA A 153 8.38 -13.47 14.37
C ALA A 153 7.45 -14.16 13.36
N PHE A 154 6.67 -15.15 13.79
CA PHE A 154 5.69 -15.82 12.93
C PHE A 154 4.61 -14.86 12.42
N TRP A 155 4.05 -14.02 13.26
CA TRP A 155 3.03 -13.04 12.83
C TRP A 155 3.58 -12.01 11.87
N MET A 156 4.81 -11.58 12.05
CA MET A 156 5.48 -10.65 11.13
C MET A 156 5.84 -11.31 9.80
N SER A 157 6.20 -12.60 9.79
CA SER A 157 6.51 -13.31 8.56
C SER A 157 5.29 -13.55 7.66
N LEU A 158 4.07 -13.59 8.23
CA LEU A 158 2.84 -13.70 7.44
C LEU A 158 2.66 -12.52 6.47
N ALA A 159 3.03 -11.30 6.87
CA ALA A 159 2.99 -10.16 5.95
C ALA A 159 3.92 -10.37 4.74
N ASN A 160 5.10 -10.99 4.95
CA ASN A 160 6.06 -11.28 3.88
C ASN A 160 5.58 -12.39 2.92
N LEU A 161 4.64 -13.25 3.33
CA LEU A 161 3.98 -14.18 2.40
C LEU A 161 3.23 -13.44 1.29
N GLY A 162 2.69 -12.25 1.58
CA GLY A 162 2.05 -11.40 0.58
C GLY A 162 2.98 -11.05 -0.58
N LEU A 163 4.26 -10.80 -0.31
CA LEU A 163 5.27 -10.55 -1.33
C LEU A 163 5.42 -11.74 -2.29
N ALA A 164 5.65 -12.93 -1.74
CA ALA A 164 5.82 -14.13 -2.56
C ALA A 164 4.55 -14.44 -3.38
N LEU A 165 3.38 -14.37 -2.75
CA LEU A 165 2.09 -14.61 -3.40
C LEU A 165 1.80 -13.54 -4.47
N GLY A 166 2.15 -12.26 -4.24
CA GLY A 166 2.01 -11.19 -5.22
C GLY A 166 2.86 -11.42 -6.47
N LEU A 167 4.16 -11.73 -6.29
CA LEU A 167 5.06 -12.06 -7.38
C LEU A 167 4.59 -13.30 -8.15
N MET A 168 4.21 -14.37 -7.46
CA MET A 168 3.74 -15.60 -8.08
C MET A 168 2.44 -15.39 -8.86
N SER A 169 1.45 -14.70 -8.28
CA SER A 169 0.17 -14.46 -8.94
C SER A 169 0.31 -13.53 -10.15
N GLY A 170 1.15 -12.47 -10.07
CA GLY A 170 1.46 -11.61 -11.19
C GLY A 170 2.15 -12.37 -12.33
N SER A 171 3.13 -13.22 -12.00
CA SER A 171 3.81 -14.06 -12.99
C SER A 171 2.89 -15.12 -13.60
N ALA A 172 2.00 -15.72 -12.81
CA ALA A 172 1.02 -16.69 -13.31
C ALA A 172 0.03 -16.03 -14.29
N VAL A 173 -0.45 -14.82 -13.97
CA VAL A 173 -1.31 -14.05 -14.84
C VAL A 173 -0.59 -13.69 -16.14
N PHE A 174 0.67 -13.27 -16.09
CA PHE A 174 1.49 -13.02 -17.27
C PHE A 174 1.64 -14.28 -18.13
N LEU A 175 1.95 -15.42 -17.54
CA LEU A 175 2.11 -16.69 -18.25
C LEU A 175 0.81 -17.16 -18.89
N PHE A 176 -0.33 -16.96 -18.24
CA PHE A 176 -1.64 -17.34 -18.76
C PHE A 176 -2.01 -16.56 -20.03
N TRP A 177 -1.72 -15.25 -20.07
CA TRP A 177 -1.99 -14.38 -21.22
C TRP A 177 -0.77 -14.09 -22.07
N ARG A 178 0.32 -14.84 -21.96
CA ARG A 178 1.61 -14.51 -22.60
C ARG A 178 1.50 -14.14 -24.08
N ASP A 179 0.67 -14.85 -24.84
CA ASP A 179 0.53 -14.67 -26.29
C ASP A 179 -0.25 -13.39 -26.66
N THR A 180 -1.14 -12.95 -25.78
CA THR A 180 -1.94 -11.72 -25.97
C THR A 180 -1.56 -10.61 -25.02
N PHE A 181 -0.54 -10.82 -24.14
CA PHE A 181 -0.20 -9.88 -23.09
C PHE A 181 0.23 -8.52 -23.64
N ALA A 182 1.02 -8.49 -24.69
CA ALA A 182 1.51 -7.25 -25.31
C ALA A 182 0.38 -6.41 -25.94
N THR A 183 -0.73 -7.02 -26.34
CA THR A 183 -1.85 -6.32 -26.99
C THR A 183 -2.94 -5.91 -26.02
N THR A 184 -3.60 -6.86 -25.40
CA THR A 184 -4.77 -6.65 -24.53
C THR A 184 -4.63 -7.28 -23.14
N GLY A 185 -3.81 -8.32 -22.97
CA GLY A 185 -3.68 -9.08 -21.73
C GLY A 185 -3.23 -8.23 -20.55
N TRP A 186 -2.30 -7.29 -20.76
CA TRP A 186 -1.84 -6.39 -19.72
C TRP A 186 -2.96 -5.50 -19.13
N ARG A 187 -3.93 -5.09 -19.97
CA ARG A 187 -5.09 -4.31 -19.51
C ARG A 187 -5.99 -5.13 -18.60
N ILE A 188 -6.27 -6.37 -19.02
CA ILE A 188 -7.06 -7.32 -18.23
C ILE A 188 -6.36 -7.61 -16.89
N ALA A 189 -5.04 -7.83 -16.94
CA ALA A 189 -4.23 -8.08 -15.74
C ALA A 189 -4.26 -6.90 -14.75
N MET A 190 -4.20 -5.66 -15.26
CA MET A 190 -4.32 -4.46 -14.40
C MET A 190 -5.74 -4.28 -13.86
N LEU A 191 -6.78 -4.57 -14.63
CA LEU A 191 -8.15 -4.52 -14.12
C LEU A 191 -8.44 -5.63 -13.10
N LEU A 192 -7.79 -6.79 -13.23
CA LEU A 192 -7.88 -7.87 -12.26
C LEU A 192 -7.33 -7.47 -10.89
N SER A 193 -6.32 -6.58 -10.83
CA SER A 193 -5.81 -6.06 -9.56
C SER A 193 -6.89 -5.32 -8.76
N ALA A 194 -7.81 -4.63 -9.44
CA ALA A 194 -8.95 -3.99 -8.78
C ALA A 194 -9.87 -5.01 -8.10
N VAL A 195 -10.09 -6.15 -8.72
CA VAL A 195 -10.87 -7.24 -8.13
C VAL A 195 -10.17 -7.80 -6.89
N ILE A 196 -8.84 -7.93 -6.94
CA ILE A 196 -8.02 -8.36 -5.80
C ILE A 196 -8.01 -7.29 -4.69
N ALA A 197 -8.10 -6.00 -5.04
CA ALA A 197 -8.14 -4.90 -4.08
C ALA A 197 -9.42 -4.89 -3.22
N ILE A 198 -10.56 -5.35 -3.74
CA ILE A 198 -11.84 -5.35 -3.02
C ILE A 198 -11.77 -6.14 -1.71
N PRO A 199 -11.33 -7.40 -1.66
CA PRO A 199 -11.18 -8.14 -0.41
C PRO A 199 -10.22 -7.47 0.59
N ALA A 200 -9.12 -6.91 0.10
CA ALA A 200 -8.17 -6.17 0.93
C ALA A 200 -8.82 -4.93 1.57
N LEU A 201 -9.59 -4.18 0.78
CA LEU A 201 -10.33 -3.01 1.25
C LEU A 201 -11.40 -3.40 2.29
N VAL A 202 -12.17 -4.46 2.04
CA VAL A 202 -13.20 -4.97 2.96
C VAL A 202 -12.57 -5.45 4.27
N ALA A 203 -11.46 -6.17 4.21
CA ALA A 203 -10.73 -6.63 5.40
C ALA A 203 -10.27 -5.44 6.26
N ARG A 204 -9.71 -4.40 5.64
CA ARG A 204 -9.26 -3.20 6.34
C ARG A 204 -10.40 -2.35 6.89
N TYR A 205 -11.49 -2.22 6.17
CA TYR A 205 -12.69 -1.54 6.65
C TYR A 205 -13.25 -2.21 7.92
N LYS A 206 -13.36 -3.54 7.91
CA LYS A 206 -13.78 -4.31 9.10
C LYS A 206 -12.84 -4.13 10.28
N LEU A 207 -11.51 -4.11 10.05
CA LEU A 207 -10.53 -3.85 11.10
C LEU A 207 -10.67 -2.45 11.69
N SER A 208 -10.90 -1.45 10.85
CA SER A 208 -11.16 -0.08 11.28
C SER A 208 -12.36 0.01 12.24
N ILE A 209 -13.44 -0.71 11.96
CA ILE A 209 -14.62 -0.78 12.83
C ILE A 209 -14.31 -1.52 14.13
N LEU A 210 -13.62 -2.66 14.09
CA LEU A 210 -13.28 -3.43 15.29
C LEU A 210 -12.37 -2.64 16.25
N GLN A 211 -11.41 -1.89 15.75
CA GLN A 211 -10.57 -1.02 16.56
C GLN A 211 -11.35 0.16 17.15
N PHE A 212 -12.32 0.71 16.42
CA PHE A 212 -13.19 1.76 16.94
C PHE A 212 -14.05 1.24 18.10
N LEU A 213 -14.65 0.07 17.97
CA LEU A 213 -15.47 -0.56 19.00
C LEU A 213 -14.62 -0.95 20.24
N SER A 214 -13.39 -1.42 20.02
CA SER A 214 -12.47 -1.74 21.12
C SER A 214 -12.06 -0.49 21.92
N ASN A 215 -11.79 0.62 21.24
CA ASN A 215 -11.42 1.87 21.92
C ASN A 215 -12.62 2.53 22.63
N SER A 216 -13.83 2.40 22.10
CA SER A 216 -15.03 2.92 22.78
C SER A 216 -15.40 2.12 24.04
N SER A 217 -15.12 0.82 24.06
CA SER A 217 -15.36 -0.01 25.25
C SER A 217 -14.33 0.21 26.35
N VAL A 218 -13.11 0.62 26.01
CA VAL A 218 -12.06 0.97 26.99
C VAL A 218 -12.30 2.36 27.60
N GLY A 219 -12.84 3.31 26.80
CA GLY A 219 -13.14 4.67 27.28
C GLY A 219 -14.30 4.75 28.28
N SER A 220 -15.19 3.75 28.34
CA SER A 220 -16.30 3.73 29.29
C SER A 220 -15.94 3.18 30.69
N ASN A 221 -14.75 2.59 30.86
CA ASN A 221 -14.29 1.98 32.11
C ASN A 221 -13.04 2.65 32.69
N SER A 222 -12.62 3.82 32.22
CA SER A 222 -11.57 4.58 32.88
C SER A 222 -12.19 5.41 34.00
N PRO A 223 -11.76 5.26 35.28
CA PRO A 223 -12.11 6.21 36.32
C PRO A 223 -11.55 7.58 35.92
N ASP A 224 -12.34 8.63 36.16
CA ASP A 224 -12.06 10.03 35.88
C ASP A 224 -10.62 10.41 36.24
N TYR A 225 -9.73 10.47 35.25
CA TYR A 225 -8.48 11.21 35.43
C TYR A 225 -8.80 12.70 35.23
N PRO A 226 -8.61 13.54 36.25
CA PRO A 226 -8.85 14.97 36.10
C PRO A 226 -7.94 15.56 35.04
N ALA A 227 -8.51 16.35 34.15
CA ALA A 227 -7.85 17.00 33.00
C ALA A 227 -6.67 17.93 33.39
N SER A 228 -6.41 18.11 34.68
CA SER A 228 -5.32 18.93 35.23
C SER A 228 -3.92 18.29 35.15
N MET A 229 -3.78 17.01 34.76
CA MET A 229 -2.47 16.36 34.63
C MET A 229 -1.87 16.37 33.21
N CYS A 230 -2.58 16.94 32.22
CA CYS A 230 -2.11 17.05 30.83
C CYS A 230 -1.48 18.41 30.48
N SER A 231 -1.25 19.27 31.50
CA SER A 231 -0.56 20.54 31.27
C SER A 231 0.92 20.39 31.61
N GLU A 232 1.70 20.58 30.57
CA GLU A 232 3.07 21.12 30.56
C GLU A 232 4.13 20.67 31.58
N ASN A 233 5.27 20.30 31.10
CA ASN A 233 6.59 20.43 31.73
C ASN A 233 7.21 19.26 32.47
N THR A 234 6.88 18.00 32.25
CA THR A 234 7.68 16.92 32.87
C THR A 234 8.79 16.35 31.96
N LEU A 235 8.76 16.58 30.64
CA LEU A 235 9.76 16.04 29.71
C LEU A 235 11.04 16.88 29.60
N PHE A 236 11.04 18.15 29.99
CA PHE A 236 12.25 19.02 29.94
C PHE A 236 13.08 19.04 31.21
N ARG A 237 12.62 18.41 32.30
CA ARG A 237 13.33 18.45 33.59
C ARG A 237 14.31 17.29 33.82
N SER A 238 14.23 16.23 33.03
CA SER A 238 15.11 15.04 33.17
C SER A 238 16.40 15.10 32.36
N LEU A 239 16.63 16.15 31.55
CA LEU A 239 17.83 16.33 30.73
C LEU A 239 18.86 17.31 31.29
N ARG A 240 18.74 17.75 32.56
CA ARG A 240 19.85 18.44 33.20
C ARG A 240 20.78 17.43 33.89
N LEU A 241 21.85 17.08 33.18
CA LEU A 241 23.03 16.43 33.76
C LEU A 241 23.64 17.34 34.82
N PRO A 242 24.04 16.81 35.97
CA PRO A 242 24.80 17.60 36.97
C PRO A 242 26.21 17.85 36.43
N ARG A 243 26.70 19.04 36.70
CA ARG A 243 28.12 19.41 36.49
C ARG A 243 28.98 18.71 37.56
#